data_70fee6029a82f70a57f49aea0eb9f4e7
#
_entry.id   70fee6029a82f70a57f49aea0eb9f4e7
#
_cell.length_a   1.000
_cell.length_b   1.000
_cell.length_c   1.000
_cell.angle_alpha   90.00
_cell.angle_beta   90.00
_cell.angle_gamma   90.00
#
_symmetry.space_group_name_H-M   'P 1'
#
loop_
_entity.id
_entity.type
_entity.pdbx_description
1 polymer ?
#
loop_
_entity_poly.entity_id
_entity_poly.type
_entity_poly.pdbx_seq_one_letter_code
_entity_poly.pdbx_strand_id
1 'polypeptide(L)'
;MGIRIFLRRTAVLIVLLLVVQPVRHAAAELVDRIVATVNRDAITLSELNQTVGFNNALGGAAGESVQSVREETLQGIINRHLLLQEAARLKFVDVSGQDVSSEMDQLRNRLGSDRALGELLDRLDMTREQLGHMLAERLTVERFVEKKVSLFVRVSRDEAEDYFNRNPDRFKGKKFPEVQKEITAALQARKAEEQLARYLAELRSRADIRIYP
;
A
#
# COMPACT_ATOMS: atom_id res chain seq x y z
N MET A 1 -23.46 43.41 -64.47
CA MET A 1 -23.80 43.76 -63.07
C MET A 1 -23.98 42.57 -62.17
N GLY A 2 -23.58 41.33 -62.59
CA GLY A 2 -23.75 40.07 -61.82
C GLY A 2 -22.55 39.55 -61.05
N ILE A 3 -21.34 39.99 -61.40
CA ILE A 3 -20.10 39.36 -60.84
C ILE A 3 -19.73 39.86 -59.41
N ARG A 4 -20.15 41.12 -59.07
CA ARG A 4 -19.83 41.71 -57.74
C ARG A 4 -20.67 41.17 -56.60
N ILE A 5 -21.83 40.59 -56.86
CA ILE A 5 -22.73 40.03 -55.84
C ILE A 5 -22.26 38.59 -55.46
N PHE A 6 -21.65 37.83 -56.39
CA PHE A 6 -21.17 36.47 -56.16
C PHE A 6 -19.92 36.44 -55.28
N LEU A 7 -19.01 37.43 -55.43
CA LEU A 7 -17.78 37.51 -54.63
C LEU A 7 -18.09 37.92 -53.16
N ARG A 8 -19.15 38.66 -52.89
CA ARG A 8 -19.53 39.05 -51.52
C ARG A 8 -20.14 37.89 -50.73
N ARG A 9 -20.90 36.99 -51.37
CA ARG A 9 -21.52 35.82 -50.72
C ARG A 9 -20.50 34.71 -50.41
N THR A 10 -19.48 34.52 -51.24
CA THR A 10 -18.41 33.57 -50.98
C THR A 10 -17.47 34.03 -49.86
N ALA A 11 -17.20 35.36 -49.75
CA ALA A 11 -16.38 35.91 -48.67
C ALA A 11 -17.04 35.77 -47.28
N VAL A 12 -18.39 35.94 -47.21
CA VAL A 12 -19.13 35.77 -45.96
C VAL A 12 -19.20 34.31 -45.52
N LEU A 13 -19.26 33.34 -46.47
CA LEU A 13 -19.27 31.91 -46.16
C LEU A 13 -17.91 31.41 -45.67
N ILE A 14 -16.80 31.96 -46.15
CA ILE A 14 -15.46 31.62 -45.71
C ILE A 14 -15.17 32.17 -44.31
N VAL A 15 -15.70 33.37 -43.95
CA VAL A 15 -15.55 33.94 -42.61
C VAL A 15 -16.37 33.16 -41.57
N LEU A 16 -17.51 32.57 -41.94
CA LEU A 16 -18.33 31.78 -41.03
C LEU A 16 -17.77 30.38 -40.74
N LEU A 17 -16.89 29.84 -41.62
CA LEU A 17 -16.26 28.53 -41.46
C LEU A 17 -15.02 28.56 -40.56
N LEU A 18 -14.50 29.75 -40.23
CA LEU A 18 -13.26 29.92 -39.44
C LEU A 18 -13.50 30.00 -37.91
N VAL A 19 -14.75 29.97 -37.45
CA VAL A 19 -15.07 30.18 -36.01
C VAL A 19 -15.40 28.88 -35.28
N VAL A 20 -15.48 27.73 -35.95
CA VAL A 20 -15.62 26.45 -35.26
C VAL A 20 -14.21 25.82 -35.05
N GLN A 21 -13.42 26.48 -34.22
CA GLN A 21 -12.27 25.81 -33.60
C GLN A 21 -12.85 24.84 -32.55
N PRO A 22 -12.59 23.53 -32.64
CA PRO A 22 -12.90 22.63 -31.55
C PRO A 22 -12.12 23.12 -30.34
N VAL A 23 -12.81 23.60 -29.32
CA VAL A 23 -12.24 23.85 -28.00
C VAL A 23 -11.72 22.46 -27.54
N ARG A 24 -10.43 22.20 -27.80
CA ARG A 24 -9.76 21.10 -27.15
C ARG A 24 -9.86 21.41 -25.67
N HIS A 25 -10.76 20.75 -24.97
CA HIS A 25 -10.68 20.66 -23.53
C HIS A 25 -9.32 20.02 -23.26
N ALA A 26 -8.34 20.86 -22.89
CA ALA A 26 -7.17 20.36 -22.20
C ALA A 26 -7.76 19.69 -20.95
N ALA A 27 -7.85 18.37 -20.95
CA ALA A 27 -8.03 17.64 -19.72
C ALA A 27 -6.89 18.15 -18.83
N ALA A 28 -7.23 18.89 -17.78
CA ALA A 28 -6.25 19.27 -16.79
C ALA A 28 -5.68 17.95 -16.29
N GLU A 29 -4.45 17.64 -16.69
CA GLU A 29 -3.72 16.50 -16.19
C GLU A 29 -3.64 16.74 -14.69
N LEU A 30 -4.41 15.95 -13.94
CA LEU A 30 -4.43 16.06 -12.49
C LEU A 30 -3.04 15.63 -12.01
N VAL A 31 -2.15 16.60 -11.83
CA VAL A 31 -0.81 16.35 -11.31
C VAL A 31 -0.97 15.93 -9.85
N ASP A 32 -0.75 14.65 -9.58
CA ASP A 32 -0.84 14.11 -8.23
C ASP A 32 0.27 14.72 -7.35
N ARG A 33 -0.10 15.15 -6.15
CA ARG A 33 0.82 15.81 -5.24
C ARG A 33 1.75 14.78 -4.58
N ILE A 34 3.05 15.01 -4.65
CA ILE A 34 4.04 14.21 -3.93
C ILE A 34 3.98 14.59 -2.44
N VAL A 35 3.78 13.60 -1.57
CA VAL A 35 3.76 13.76 -0.11
C VAL A 35 5.03 13.25 0.56
N ALA A 36 5.77 12.34 -0.09
CA ALA A 36 7.10 11.94 0.34
C ALA A 36 7.92 11.40 -0.83
N THR A 37 9.24 11.31 -0.64
CA THR A 37 10.13 10.55 -1.52
C THR A 37 10.98 9.59 -0.71
N VAL A 38 11.26 8.42 -1.30
CA VAL A 38 12.14 7.39 -0.74
C VAL A 38 13.17 7.03 -1.81
N ASN A 39 14.38 7.57 -1.71
CA ASN A 39 15.42 7.50 -2.73
C ASN A 39 14.93 8.09 -4.06
N ARG A 40 14.57 7.25 -5.05
CA ARG A 40 14.08 7.67 -6.37
C ARG A 40 12.55 7.52 -6.53
N ASP A 41 11.89 6.91 -5.57
CA ASP A 41 10.46 6.65 -5.63
C ASP A 41 9.69 7.79 -4.99
N ALA A 42 8.65 8.27 -5.66
CA ALA A 42 7.73 9.27 -5.14
C ALA A 42 6.49 8.58 -4.55
N ILE A 43 6.08 9.01 -3.38
CA ILE A 43 4.81 8.64 -2.75
C ILE A 43 3.85 9.78 -2.97
N THR A 44 2.70 9.49 -3.57
CA THR A 44 1.72 10.51 -3.93
C THR A 44 0.60 10.63 -2.91
N LEU A 45 -0.13 11.73 -2.97
CA LEU A 45 -1.32 11.96 -2.15
C LEU A 45 -2.42 10.94 -2.46
N SER A 46 -2.58 10.58 -3.74
CA SER A 46 -3.54 9.55 -4.16
C SER A 46 -3.19 8.20 -3.58
N GLU A 47 -1.92 7.78 -3.65
CA GLU A 47 -1.45 6.53 -3.02
C GLU A 47 -1.73 6.51 -1.51
N LEU A 48 -1.43 7.60 -0.81
CA LEU A 48 -1.71 7.72 0.61
C LEU A 48 -3.20 7.61 0.91
N ASN A 49 -4.05 8.34 0.18
CA ASN A 49 -5.50 8.32 0.38
C ASN A 49 -6.10 6.94 0.07
N GLN A 50 -5.67 6.30 -1.02
CA GLN A 50 -6.09 4.96 -1.39
C GLN A 50 -5.70 3.94 -0.33
N THR A 51 -4.47 4.02 0.19
CA THR A 51 -4.00 3.11 1.26
C THR A 51 -4.78 3.32 2.56
N VAL A 52 -5.01 4.56 2.99
CA VAL A 52 -5.85 4.89 4.16
C VAL A 52 -7.26 4.34 3.98
N GLY A 53 -7.89 4.62 2.83
CA GLY A 53 -9.25 4.18 2.55
C GLY A 53 -9.37 2.66 2.48
N PHE A 54 -8.39 1.99 1.90
CA PHE A 54 -8.32 0.53 1.84
C PHE A 54 -8.18 -0.09 3.24
N ASN A 55 -7.28 0.43 4.07
CA ASN A 55 -7.09 -0.05 5.44
C ASN A 55 -8.38 0.12 6.27
N ASN A 56 -9.04 1.28 6.15
CA ASN A 56 -10.30 1.55 6.86
C ASN A 56 -11.42 0.60 6.42
N ALA A 57 -11.51 0.26 5.12
CA ALA A 57 -12.51 -0.68 4.61
C ALA A 57 -12.32 -2.11 5.14
N LEU A 58 -11.10 -2.47 5.55
CA LEU A 58 -10.76 -3.77 6.14
C LEU A 58 -10.81 -3.81 7.68
N GLY A 59 -11.32 -2.75 8.31
CA GLY A 59 -11.49 -2.68 9.76
C GLY A 59 -10.33 -2.01 10.50
N GLY A 60 -9.51 -1.19 9.80
CA GLY A 60 -8.42 -0.42 10.41
C GLY A 60 -8.93 0.77 11.24
N ALA A 61 -8.15 1.11 12.26
CA ALA A 61 -8.15 2.40 13.01
C ALA A 61 -9.50 2.95 13.49
N ALA A 62 -10.36 2.12 14.07
CA ALA A 62 -11.58 2.61 14.73
C ALA A 62 -11.21 3.42 15.99
N GLY A 63 -11.46 4.73 15.97
CA GLY A 63 -11.31 5.61 17.14
C GLY A 63 -10.05 6.49 17.15
N GLU A 64 -9.19 6.40 16.16
CA GLU A 64 -8.02 7.27 16.02
C GLU A 64 -8.35 8.57 15.26
N SER A 65 -7.53 9.61 15.46
CA SER A 65 -7.68 10.83 14.69
C SER A 65 -7.29 10.60 13.23
N VAL A 66 -7.98 11.26 12.30
CA VAL A 66 -7.66 11.18 10.85
C VAL A 66 -6.19 11.51 10.58
N GLN A 67 -5.64 12.48 11.30
CA GLN A 67 -4.26 12.90 11.14
C GLN A 67 -3.28 11.80 11.57
N SER A 68 -3.50 11.16 12.73
CA SER A 68 -2.68 10.06 13.23
C SER A 68 -2.67 8.89 12.26
N VAL A 69 -3.84 8.47 11.77
CA VAL A 69 -3.98 7.39 10.77
C VAL A 69 -3.21 7.71 9.50
N ARG A 70 -3.26 8.96 9.02
CA ARG A 70 -2.52 9.38 7.81
C ARG A 70 -1.01 9.33 8.02
N GLU A 71 -0.53 9.82 9.15
CA GLU A 71 0.89 9.81 9.50
C GLU A 71 1.43 8.38 9.62
N GLU A 72 0.73 7.51 10.33
CA GLU A 72 1.09 6.10 10.45
C GLU A 72 1.05 5.37 9.11
N THR A 73 0.02 5.63 8.30
CA THR A 73 -0.09 5.04 6.95
C THR A 73 1.07 5.51 6.08
N LEU A 74 1.44 6.81 6.11
CA LEU A 74 2.58 7.32 5.36
C LEU A 74 3.89 6.65 5.78
N GLN A 75 4.12 6.47 7.08
CA GLN A 75 5.30 5.73 7.57
C GLN A 75 5.28 4.27 7.12
N GLY A 76 4.10 3.64 7.08
CA GLY A 76 3.91 2.28 6.54
C GLY A 76 4.26 2.18 5.05
N ILE A 77 3.83 3.17 4.24
CA ILE A 77 4.16 3.24 2.81
C ILE A 77 5.67 3.44 2.62
N ILE A 78 6.30 4.35 3.36
CA ILE A 78 7.76 4.55 3.32
C ILE A 78 8.51 3.24 3.62
N ASN A 79 8.11 2.52 4.68
CA ASN A 79 8.71 1.22 5.02
C ASN A 79 8.51 0.18 3.92
N ARG A 80 7.33 0.15 3.30
CA ARG A 80 7.03 -0.74 2.17
C ARG A 80 7.96 -0.46 0.98
N HIS A 81 8.15 0.81 0.60
CA HIS A 81 9.07 1.19 -0.48
C HIS A 81 10.51 0.75 -0.18
N LEU A 82 10.99 0.94 1.05
CA LEU A 82 12.33 0.49 1.45
C LEU A 82 12.49 -1.01 1.31
N LEU A 83 11.49 -1.79 1.75
CA LEU A 83 11.52 -3.26 1.66
C LEU A 83 11.42 -3.75 0.21
N LEU A 84 10.60 -3.10 -0.64
CA LEU A 84 10.51 -3.43 -2.06
C LEU A 84 11.81 -3.14 -2.80
N GLN A 85 12.44 -1.99 -2.55
CA GLN A 85 13.73 -1.63 -3.13
C GLN A 85 14.80 -2.63 -2.69
N GLU A 86 14.80 -3.05 -1.44
CA GLU A 86 15.75 -4.04 -0.93
C GLU A 86 15.49 -5.44 -1.51
N ALA A 87 14.22 -5.84 -1.63
CA ALA A 87 13.84 -7.09 -2.30
C ALA A 87 14.31 -7.09 -3.76
N ALA A 88 14.10 -5.99 -4.49
CA ALA A 88 14.58 -5.83 -5.86
C ALA A 88 16.11 -5.88 -5.94
N ARG A 89 16.82 -5.19 -5.04
CA ARG A 89 18.29 -5.22 -4.95
C ARG A 89 18.84 -6.63 -4.76
N LEU A 90 18.15 -7.45 -3.96
CA LEU A 90 18.51 -8.84 -3.70
C LEU A 90 17.94 -9.82 -4.73
N LYS A 91 17.29 -9.32 -5.80
CA LYS A 91 16.63 -10.11 -6.86
C LYS A 91 15.64 -11.12 -6.29
N PHE A 92 14.92 -10.72 -5.25
CA PHE A 92 13.89 -11.55 -4.63
C PHE A 92 12.66 -11.59 -5.56
N VAL A 93 12.35 -12.77 -6.08
CA VAL A 93 11.17 -13.02 -6.93
C VAL A 93 10.45 -14.23 -6.37
N ASP A 94 9.34 -14.03 -5.69
CA ASP A 94 8.60 -15.10 -5.02
C ASP A 94 7.07 -14.95 -5.14
N VAL A 95 6.60 -13.95 -5.86
CA VAL A 95 5.16 -13.69 -6.07
C VAL A 95 4.80 -13.91 -7.52
N SER A 96 3.83 -14.80 -7.75
CA SER A 96 3.28 -15.10 -9.07
C SER A 96 1.94 -14.40 -9.30
N GLY A 97 1.51 -14.32 -10.56
CA GLY A 97 0.16 -13.83 -10.89
C GLY A 97 -0.96 -14.64 -10.23
N GLN A 98 -0.73 -15.96 -10.01
CA GLN A 98 -1.68 -16.82 -9.31
C GLN A 98 -1.83 -16.44 -7.83
N ASP A 99 -0.74 -16.04 -7.16
CA ASP A 99 -0.80 -15.56 -5.78
C ASP A 99 -1.64 -14.29 -5.67
N VAL A 100 -1.42 -13.34 -6.59
CA VAL A 100 -2.19 -12.09 -6.65
C VAL A 100 -3.67 -12.36 -6.91
N SER A 101 -3.99 -13.28 -7.83
CA SER A 101 -5.38 -13.67 -8.10
C SER A 101 -6.03 -14.30 -6.88
N SER A 102 -5.32 -15.17 -6.16
CA SER A 102 -5.80 -15.79 -4.93
C SER A 102 -6.09 -14.76 -3.84
N GLU A 103 -5.19 -13.76 -3.66
CA GLU A 103 -5.40 -12.70 -2.68
C GLU A 103 -6.57 -11.79 -3.07
N MET A 104 -6.76 -11.52 -4.37
CA MET A 104 -7.92 -10.79 -4.88
C MET A 104 -9.23 -11.53 -4.55
N ASP A 105 -9.27 -12.86 -4.73
CA ASP A 105 -10.42 -13.69 -4.41
C ASP A 105 -10.70 -13.72 -2.89
N GLN A 106 -9.66 -13.79 -2.05
CA GLN A 106 -9.80 -13.70 -0.60
C GLN A 106 -10.38 -12.34 -0.19
N LEU A 107 -9.87 -11.25 -0.77
CA LEU A 107 -10.39 -9.90 -0.52
C LEU A 107 -11.86 -9.78 -0.92
N ARG A 108 -12.23 -10.27 -2.12
CA ARG A 108 -13.62 -10.30 -2.58
C ARG A 108 -14.53 -11.06 -1.59
N ASN A 109 -14.08 -12.23 -1.12
CA ASN A 109 -14.82 -13.05 -0.16
C ASN A 109 -14.96 -12.33 1.20
N ARG A 110 -13.93 -11.62 1.66
CA ARG A 110 -13.95 -10.82 2.90
C ARG A 110 -14.93 -9.65 2.79
N LEU A 111 -15.02 -9.01 1.63
CA LEU A 111 -15.98 -7.94 1.35
C LEU A 111 -17.40 -8.47 1.08
N GLY A 112 -17.56 -9.77 0.86
CA GLY A 112 -18.82 -10.48 0.69
C GLY A 112 -19.26 -10.64 -0.77
N SER A 113 -18.82 -9.83 -1.72
CA SER A 113 -19.17 -9.95 -3.13
C SER A 113 -18.25 -9.18 -4.06
N ASP A 114 -18.30 -9.53 -5.36
CA ASP A 114 -17.60 -8.76 -6.42
C ASP A 114 -18.15 -7.35 -6.57
N ARG A 115 -19.45 -7.16 -6.32
CA ARG A 115 -20.10 -5.85 -6.32
C ARG A 115 -19.53 -4.97 -5.19
N ALA A 116 -19.40 -5.49 -3.97
CA ALA A 116 -18.83 -4.74 -2.85
C ALA A 116 -17.37 -4.35 -3.09
N LEU A 117 -16.60 -5.23 -3.75
CA LEU A 117 -15.25 -4.90 -4.21
C LEU A 117 -15.27 -3.77 -5.24
N GLY A 118 -16.16 -3.81 -6.23
CA GLY A 118 -16.31 -2.73 -7.22
C GLY A 118 -16.66 -1.40 -6.56
N GLU A 119 -17.66 -1.39 -5.67
CA GLU A 119 -18.06 -0.18 -4.92
C GLU A 119 -16.92 0.38 -4.03
N LEU A 120 -16.04 -0.47 -3.51
CA LEU A 120 -14.85 -0.03 -2.80
C LEU A 120 -13.84 0.64 -3.74
N LEU A 121 -13.57 0.02 -4.88
CA LEU A 121 -12.64 0.56 -5.88
C LEU A 121 -13.10 1.91 -6.42
N ASP A 122 -14.39 2.05 -6.72
CA ASP A 122 -14.99 3.31 -7.16
C ASP A 122 -14.82 4.42 -6.11
N ARG A 123 -15.02 4.10 -4.82
CA ARG A 123 -14.83 5.07 -3.73
C ARG A 123 -13.37 5.50 -3.54
N LEU A 124 -12.43 4.63 -3.90
CA LEU A 124 -10.99 4.90 -3.76
C LEU A 124 -10.38 5.47 -5.05
N ASP A 125 -11.19 5.68 -6.09
CA ASP A 125 -10.71 6.05 -7.43
C ASP A 125 -9.55 5.13 -7.86
N MET A 126 -9.77 3.81 -7.75
CA MET A 126 -8.78 2.78 -7.99
C MET A 126 -9.30 1.76 -9.00
N THR A 127 -8.45 1.39 -9.96
CA THR A 127 -8.75 0.28 -10.89
C THR A 127 -8.42 -1.08 -10.28
N ARG A 128 -8.98 -2.16 -10.84
CA ARG A 128 -8.61 -3.54 -10.45
C ARG A 128 -7.13 -3.83 -10.71
N GLU A 129 -6.55 -3.25 -11.73
CA GLU A 129 -5.13 -3.39 -12.06
C GLU A 129 -4.26 -2.75 -10.98
N GLN A 130 -4.59 -1.51 -10.57
CA GLN A 130 -3.90 -0.83 -9.46
C GLN A 130 -4.02 -1.61 -8.15
N LEU A 131 -5.20 -2.15 -7.84
CA LEU A 131 -5.36 -3.05 -6.69
C LEU A 131 -4.48 -4.30 -6.83
N GLY A 132 -4.42 -4.90 -8.03
CA GLY A 132 -3.54 -6.05 -8.29
C GLY A 132 -2.07 -5.73 -8.03
N HIS A 133 -1.58 -4.56 -8.47
CA HIS A 133 -0.22 -4.10 -8.16
C HIS A 133 0.00 -3.90 -6.66
N MET A 134 -0.92 -3.25 -5.96
CA MET A 134 -0.84 -3.06 -4.51
C MET A 134 -0.80 -4.40 -3.75
N LEU A 135 -1.57 -5.39 -4.16
CA LEU A 135 -1.56 -6.74 -3.58
C LEU A 135 -0.24 -7.47 -3.89
N ALA A 136 0.30 -7.34 -5.11
CA ALA A 136 1.59 -7.93 -5.48
C ALA A 136 2.73 -7.36 -4.64
N GLU A 137 2.77 -6.04 -4.44
CA GLU A 137 3.75 -5.38 -3.59
C GLU A 137 3.65 -5.83 -2.14
N ARG A 138 2.42 -5.89 -1.61
CA ARG A 138 2.17 -6.36 -0.25
C ARG A 138 2.65 -7.80 -0.05
N LEU A 139 2.28 -8.72 -0.95
CA LEU A 139 2.73 -10.10 -0.92
C LEU A 139 4.25 -10.22 -1.03
N THR A 140 4.87 -9.40 -1.88
CA THR A 140 6.34 -9.36 -2.03
C THR A 140 7.01 -8.97 -0.72
N VAL A 141 6.52 -7.91 -0.07
CA VAL A 141 7.06 -7.46 1.23
C VAL A 141 6.85 -8.52 2.30
N GLU A 142 5.65 -9.10 2.40
CA GLU A 142 5.33 -10.13 3.38
C GLU A 142 6.26 -11.34 3.27
N ARG A 143 6.40 -11.91 2.07
CA ARG A 143 7.28 -13.06 1.82
C ARG A 143 8.76 -12.72 1.97
N PHE A 144 9.16 -11.52 1.57
CA PHE A 144 10.53 -11.05 1.77
C PHE A 144 10.87 -10.95 3.25
N VAL A 145 10.01 -10.33 4.06
CA VAL A 145 10.20 -10.21 5.51
C VAL A 145 10.19 -11.59 6.17
N GLU A 146 9.28 -12.48 5.80
CA GLU A 146 9.26 -13.84 6.29
C GLU A 146 10.60 -14.55 6.06
N LYS A 147 11.07 -14.57 4.82
CA LYS A 147 12.33 -15.25 4.45
C LYS A 147 13.59 -14.56 4.98
N LYS A 148 13.60 -13.23 5.07
CA LYS A 148 14.78 -12.46 5.46
C LYS A 148 14.91 -12.29 6.97
N VAL A 149 13.78 -12.22 7.67
CA VAL A 149 13.72 -11.86 9.09
C VAL A 149 13.18 -13.03 9.93
N SER A 150 11.95 -13.47 9.64
CA SER A 150 11.19 -14.35 10.54
C SER A 150 11.78 -15.76 10.62
N LEU A 151 12.29 -16.30 9.51
CA LEU A 151 12.89 -17.66 9.49
C LEU A 151 14.13 -17.81 10.37
N PHE A 152 14.81 -16.73 10.70
CA PHE A 152 16.01 -16.74 11.55
C PHE A 152 15.70 -16.54 13.02
N VAL A 153 14.45 -16.26 13.37
CA VAL A 153 14.03 -16.09 14.76
C VAL A 153 13.72 -17.43 15.38
N ARG A 154 14.45 -17.75 16.43
CA ARG A 154 14.25 -18.99 17.22
C ARG A 154 14.03 -18.64 18.69
N VAL A 155 13.17 -19.41 19.34
CA VAL A 155 12.93 -19.36 20.78
C VAL A 155 13.24 -20.75 21.33
N SER A 156 14.14 -20.83 22.30
CA SER A 156 14.46 -22.08 22.98
C SER A 156 13.37 -22.44 23.99
N ARG A 157 13.34 -23.70 24.41
CA ARG A 157 12.44 -24.15 25.49
C ARG A 157 12.74 -23.40 26.79
N ASP A 158 14.02 -23.24 27.12
CA ASP A 158 14.44 -22.57 28.35
C ASP A 158 13.99 -21.10 28.38
N GLU A 159 14.08 -20.43 27.25
CA GLU A 159 13.59 -19.05 27.13
C GLU A 159 12.07 -18.94 27.31
N ALA A 160 11.31 -19.92 26.78
CA ALA A 160 9.87 -19.97 26.98
C ALA A 160 9.51 -20.31 28.45
N GLU A 161 10.27 -21.17 29.09
CA GLU A 161 10.10 -21.54 30.49
C GLU A 161 10.47 -20.36 31.43
N ASP A 162 11.55 -19.66 31.14
CA ASP A 162 11.93 -18.42 31.81
C ASP A 162 10.83 -17.35 31.72
N TYR A 163 10.22 -17.19 30.53
CA TYR A 163 9.10 -16.26 30.36
C TYR A 163 7.90 -16.68 31.21
N PHE A 164 7.56 -17.96 31.22
CA PHE A 164 6.48 -18.50 32.03
C PHE A 164 6.70 -18.18 33.52
N ASN A 165 7.91 -18.47 34.02
CA ASN A 165 8.27 -18.28 35.42
C ASN A 165 8.28 -16.81 35.86
N ARG A 166 8.62 -15.88 34.96
CA ARG A 166 8.62 -14.42 35.21
C ARG A 166 7.26 -13.78 35.12
N ASN A 167 6.23 -14.52 34.61
CA ASN A 167 4.89 -13.98 34.42
C ASN A 167 3.81 -14.87 35.09
N PRO A 168 3.91 -15.17 36.40
CA PRO A 168 3.03 -16.12 37.08
C PRO A 168 1.56 -15.70 37.05
N ASP A 169 1.28 -14.41 37.12
CA ASP A 169 -0.10 -13.88 37.09
C ASP A 169 -0.80 -14.13 35.76
N ARG A 170 -0.07 -14.05 34.65
CA ARG A 170 -0.60 -14.31 33.30
C ARG A 170 -0.99 -15.76 33.11
N PHE A 171 -0.30 -16.69 33.77
CA PHE A 171 -0.47 -18.13 33.61
C PHE A 171 -1.06 -18.81 34.83
N LYS A 172 -1.71 -18.04 35.71
CA LYS A 172 -2.28 -18.54 36.96
C LYS A 172 -3.17 -19.77 36.72
N GLY A 173 -2.87 -20.86 37.42
CA GLY A 173 -3.60 -22.14 37.32
C GLY A 173 -3.24 -23.01 36.13
N LYS A 174 -2.30 -22.60 35.26
CA LYS A 174 -1.81 -23.38 34.13
C LYS A 174 -0.41 -23.92 34.39
N LYS A 175 -0.09 -25.08 33.79
CA LYS A 175 1.27 -25.63 33.81
C LYS A 175 2.01 -25.26 32.54
N PHE A 176 3.33 -25.10 32.60
CA PHE A 176 4.17 -24.74 31.46
C PHE A 176 3.89 -25.56 30.18
N PRO A 177 3.79 -26.92 30.24
CA PRO A 177 3.53 -27.70 29.03
C PRO A 177 2.22 -27.36 28.32
N GLU A 178 1.23 -26.84 29.04
CA GLU A 178 -0.11 -26.50 28.50
C GLU A 178 -0.06 -25.19 27.68
N VAL A 179 0.87 -24.28 28.03
CA VAL A 179 1.00 -22.95 27.44
C VAL A 179 2.30 -22.77 26.63
N GLN A 180 3.17 -23.77 26.61
CA GLN A 180 4.49 -23.68 25.96
C GLN A 180 4.40 -23.23 24.49
N LYS A 181 3.47 -23.80 23.71
CA LYS A 181 3.30 -23.43 22.30
C LYS A 181 2.86 -21.97 22.14
N GLU A 182 1.92 -21.52 22.97
CA GLU A 182 1.43 -20.13 22.98
C GLU A 182 2.58 -19.16 23.31
N ILE A 183 3.33 -19.46 24.36
CA ILE A 183 4.48 -18.64 24.79
C ILE A 183 5.55 -18.60 23.70
N THR A 184 5.90 -19.76 23.12
CA THR A 184 6.90 -19.82 22.05
C THR A 184 6.48 -19.00 20.86
N ALA A 185 5.23 -19.11 20.40
CA ALA A 185 4.70 -18.33 19.28
C ALA A 185 4.71 -16.81 19.59
N ALA A 186 4.28 -16.41 20.79
CA ALA A 186 4.29 -15.00 21.19
C ALA A 186 5.71 -14.42 21.25
N LEU A 187 6.67 -15.18 21.79
CA LEU A 187 8.07 -14.77 21.83
C LEU A 187 8.71 -14.72 20.45
N GLN A 188 8.37 -15.66 19.56
CA GLN A 188 8.83 -15.63 18.16
C GLN A 188 8.29 -14.39 17.43
N ALA A 189 7.00 -14.11 17.55
CA ALA A 189 6.39 -12.91 16.95
C ALA A 189 7.09 -11.63 17.43
N ARG A 190 7.26 -11.47 18.76
CA ARG A 190 7.95 -10.31 19.32
C ARG A 190 9.38 -10.17 18.81
N LYS A 191 10.16 -11.25 18.80
CA LYS A 191 11.54 -11.22 18.26
C LYS A 191 11.57 -10.89 16.77
N ALA A 192 10.60 -11.38 15.99
CA ALA A 192 10.49 -11.06 14.57
C ALA A 192 10.19 -9.57 14.37
N GLU A 193 9.28 -9.00 15.15
CA GLU A 193 8.98 -7.56 15.14
C GLU A 193 10.23 -6.72 15.51
N GLU A 194 10.93 -7.07 16.58
CA GLU A 194 12.17 -6.41 16.98
C GLU A 194 13.27 -6.50 15.91
N GLN A 195 13.38 -7.64 15.26
CA GLN A 195 14.33 -7.85 14.16
C GLN A 195 13.96 -7.03 12.93
N LEU A 196 12.66 -7.00 12.56
CA LEU A 196 12.16 -6.17 11.47
C LEU A 196 12.38 -4.69 11.76
N ALA A 197 12.10 -4.24 12.99
CA ALA A 197 12.33 -2.86 13.39
C ALA A 197 13.82 -2.45 13.25
N ARG A 198 14.74 -3.31 13.68
CA ARG A 198 16.20 -3.09 13.49
C ARG A 198 16.56 -3.04 12.01
N TYR A 199 16.02 -3.95 11.21
CA TYR A 199 16.28 -4.00 9.78
C TYR A 199 15.75 -2.76 9.05
N LEU A 200 14.53 -2.32 9.37
CA LEU A 200 13.97 -1.07 8.84
C LEU A 200 14.78 0.16 9.26
N ALA A 201 15.25 0.22 10.52
CA ALA A 201 16.12 1.31 10.98
C ALA A 201 17.43 1.36 10.17
N GLU A 202 18.02 0.21 9.86
CA GLU A 202 19.21 0.11 8.99
C GLU A 202 18.90 0.57 7.56
N LEU A 203 17.79 0.15 6.96
CA LEU A 203 17.38 0.60 5.63
C LEU A 203 17.14 2.12 5.59
N ARG A 204 16.45 2.66 6.59
CA ARG A 204 16.19 4.10 6.74
C ARG A 204 17.49 4.92 6.87
N SER A 205 18.48 4.43 7.61
CA SER A 205 19.75 5.14 7.80
C SER A 205 20.56 5.32 6.51
N ARG A 206 20.28 4.51 5.49
CA ARG A 206 20.97 4.53 4.19
C ARG A 206 20.15 5.19 3.08
N ALA A 207 18.89 5.51 3.36
CA ALA A 207 17.96 6.04 2.37
C ALA A 207 17.84 7.57 2.44
N ASP A 208 17.62 8.23 1.30
CA ASP A 208 17.19 9.62 1.22
C ASP A 208 15.66 9.66 1.31
N ILE A 209 15.16 10.00 2.50
CA ILE A 209 13.72 10.09 2.78
C ILE A 209 13.37 11.55 3.02
N ARG A 210 12.42 12.08 2.24
CA ARG A 210 11.91 13.45 2.40
C ARG A 210 10.39 13.41 2.48
N ILE A 211 9.82 14.11 3.44
CA ILE A 211 8.37 14.26 3.63
C ILE A 211 8.02 15.71 3.34
N TYR A 212 6.98 15.90 2.53
CA TYR A 212 6.50 17.21 2.11
C TYR A 212 5.18 17.54 2.81
N PRO A 213 4.98 18.80 3.23
CA PRO A 213 3.77 19.24 3.92
C PRO A 213 2.52 19.24 3.02
#